data_3b8d55e339f839d5ab493282be0eab07
#
_entry.id   3b8d55e339f839d5ab493282be0eab07
#
_cell.length_a   1.000
_cell.length_b   1.000
_cell.length_c   1.000
_cell.angle_alpha   90.00
_cell.angle_beta   90.00
_cell.angle_gamma   90.00
#
_symmetry.space_group_name_H-M   'P 1'
#
loop_
_entity.id
_entity.type
_entity.pdbx_description
1 polymer ?
#
loop_
_entity_poly.entity_id
_entity_poly.type
_entity_poly.pdbx_seq_one_letter_code
_entity_poly.pdbx_strand_id
1 'polypeptide(L)'
;MSTYSSFIPQSDLKSYFDITYTDASLLRMFDDPLAHGFVAETDGHIVGYARLFFNRDENRLYVPSMYILPDFLGQGIGRRLLEATEVYAAEKRINRLWIGVMVKNRQALLFYRKVGFQFVREEPFTMGKTTVSHLIGYKKSGRSTLLNQRTYATFDGGESLPGLCLEFLSEQKKAWVDLREGYELLEDVKERDVPCRGFSVRLQYNPRRIKSSLADVSGKNVEPHGQGRWHPTSSPNGANLPSNVGTGRSNAGAFTLPAKAGGPSAAGVNERPCFLCLDHLPEDQKGILYRSEYLILGNPMPVFSSHFTVSHLDHRLQAIAEHIDTLLQLMVDFGSGWTVLYNGPKCGASAPNHLHFQACPSGQMPIEKEIREERRFTLMTQVEGVLLYRVGGLGREVMILEGDNRMAVGGVFKRYLGALKKVLLIPAAGYHGPPPWRNASSCGRPVPTLDGRFAPHGRRTGGNGLFPWGSIDEEPMMNIAGFYKEGKGEERKWRLVIFPRRKHRPDAFFREGDARVVVSPGVIDMGGVLITPVEKDFEWLDGAAVEGIYGEVSLEGETVERAIDAMAERGQPTYA
;
A
#
# COMPACT_ATOMS: atom_id res chain seq x y z
N MET A 1 10.65 32.33 20.73
CA MET A 1 12.01 32.14 21.31
C MET A 1 12.20 30.76 21.92
N SER A 2 11.25 30.23 22.70
CA SER A 2 11.39 28.94 23.40
C SER A 2 11.78 27.74 22.51
N THR A 3 11.27 27.68 21.28
CA THR A 3 11.52 26.56 20.34
C THR A 3 12.98 26.42 19.90
N TYR A 4 13.72 27.51 19.82
CA TYR A 4 15.08 27.54 19.26
C TYR A 4 16.18 27.75 20.28
N SER A 5 15.82 28.16 21.52
CA SER A 5 16.78 28.49 22.59
C SER A 5 17.62 27.30 23.05
N SER A 6 17.19 26.06 22.74
CA SER A 6 17.95 24.85 23.08
C SER A 6 19.16 24.57 22.15
N PHE A 7 19.24 25.26 21.00
CA PHE A 7 20.32 25.01 20.02
C PHE A 7 20.81 26.24 19.25
N ILE A 8 20.25 27.42 19.53
CA ILE A 8 20.75 28.72 19.04
C ILE A 8 20.96 29.62 20.23
N PRO A 9 22.12 30.27 20.36
CA PRO A 9 22.40 31.20 21.44
C PRO A 9 21.36 32.33 21.51
N GLN A 10 20.99 32.73 22.71
CA GLN A 10 19.95 33.72 22.94
C GLN A 10 20.30 35.08 22.32
N SER A 11 21.61 35.44 22.27
CA SER A 11 22.10 36.65 21.60
C SER A 11 21.80 36.66 20.11
N ASP A 12 21.99 35.51 19.44
CA ASP A 12 21.77 35.36 18.00
C ASP A 12 20.29 35.33 17.67
N LEU A 13 19.48 34.65 18.52
CA LEU A 13 18.03 34.73 18.41
C LEU A 13 17.51 36.14 18.56
N LYS A 14 17.97 36.86 19.59
CA LYS A 14 17.56 38.25 19.83
C LYS A 14 17.93 39.14 18.64
N SER A 15 19.19 39.08 18.18
CA SER A 15 19.65 39.82 17.02
C SER A 15 18.82 39.55 15.76
N TYR A 16 18.51 38.26 15.51
CA TYR A 16 17.67 37.89 14.38
C TYR A 16 16.23 38.41 14.51
N PHE A 17 15.63 38.31 15.70
CA PHE A 17 14.27 38.82 15.92
C PHE A 17 14.20 40.35 15.85
N ASP A 18 15.18 41.05 16.43
CA ASP A 18 15.23 42.50 16.43
C ASP A 18 15.39 43.09 15.00
N ILE A 19 15.92 42.34 14.06
CA ILE A 19 16.05 42.73 12.64
C ILE A 19 14.82 42.28 11.83
N THR A 20 14.37 41.06 12.05
CA THR A 20 13.37 40.39 11.17
C THR A 20 11.93 40.76 11.52
N TYR A 21 11.63 40.99 12.80
CA TYR A 21 10.28 41.20 13.31
C TYR A 21 10.09 42.60 13.94
N THR A 22 10.72 43.62 13.40
CA THR A 22 10.39 45.01 13.74
C THR A 22 9.01 45.38 13.19
N ASP A 23 8.33 46.35 13.81
CA ASP A 23 7.05 46.85 13.29
C ASP A 23 7.11 47.22 11.83
N ALA A 24 8.19 47.94 11.43
CA ALA A 24 8.42 48.32 10.04
C ALA A 24 8.65 47.09 9.10
N SER A 25 9.27 46.03 9.60
CA SER A 25 9.48 44.81 8.83
C SER A 25 8.18 43.97 8.73
N LEU A 26 7.40 43.95 9.80
CA LEU A 26 6.10 43.29 9.79
C LEU A 26 5.13 44.00 8.84
N LEU A 27 5.02 45.32 8.90
CA LEU A 27 4.19 46.10 7.95
C LEU A 27 4.60 45.84 6.52
N ARG A 28 5.89 45.86 6.19
CA ARG A 28 6.39 45.50 4.84
C ARG A 28 6.02 44.08 4.42
N MET A 29 6.02 43.15 5.36
CA MET A 29 5.60 41.76 5.08
C MET A 29 4.12 41.66 4.75
N PHE A 30 3.26 42.49 5.36
CA PHE A 30 1.83 42.55 5.07
C PHE A 30 1.50 43.32 3.79
N ASP A 31 2.30 44.34 3.45
CA ASP A 31 2.12 45.12 2.23
C ASP A 31 2.73 44.44 0.97
N ASP A 32 3.47 43.34 1.15
CA ASP A 32 4.06 42.59 0.04
C ASP A 32 2.96 41.83 -0.73
N PRO A 33 2.73 42.16 -2.03
CA PRO A 33 1.70 41.49 -2.85
C PRO A 33 1.99 39.99 -3.10
N LEU A 34 3.20 39.51 -2.78
CA LEU A 34 3.61 38.12 -2.88
C LEU A 34 3.45 37.37 -1.55
N ALA A 35 3.13 38.07 -0.47
CA ALA A 35 2.88 37.47 0.83
C ALA A 35 1.37 37.34 1.10
N HIS A 36 1.03 36.36 1.92
CA HIS A 36 -0.33 36.16 2.44
C HIS A 36 -0.24 35.58 3.85
N GLY A 37 -1.26 35.82 4.69
CA GLY A 37 -1.24 35.36 6.07
C GLY A 37 -2.61 34.82 6.51
N PHE A 38 -2.56 33.80 7.37
CA PHE A 38 -3.71 33.28 8.09
C PHE A 38 -3.47 33.41 9.59
N VAL A 39 -4.49 33.74 10.34
CA VAL A 39 -4.47 33.77 11.81
C VAL A 39 -5.48 32.77 12.36
N ALA A 40 -5.11 32.13 13.46
CA ALA A 40 -6.03 31.34 14.29
C ALA A 40 -6.42 32.19 15.49
N GLU A 41 -7.72 32.38 15.69
CA GLU A 41 -8.30 33.15 16.77
C GLU A 41 -9.16 32.26 17.67
N THR A 42 -9.08 32.49 18.96
CA THR A 42 -9.90 31.82 19.99
C THR A 42 -10.26 32.88 21.02
N ASP A 43 -11.54 33.05 21.32
CA ASP A 43 -12.09 34.00 22.29
C ASP A 43 -11.55 35.44 22.10
N GLY A 44 -11.44 35.90 20.85
CA GLY A 44 -10.96 37.23 20.49
C GLY A 44 -9.43 37.40 20.58
N HIS A 45 -8.68 36.33 20.84
CA HIS A 45 -7.22 36.34 20.94
C HIS A 45 -6.59 35.56 19.79
N ILE A 46 -5.55 36.14 19.16
CA ILE A 46 -4.75 35.43 18.14
C ILE A 46 -3.84 34.43 18.85
N VAL A 47 -4.08 33.14 18.59
CA VAL A 47 -3.37 32.00 19.21
C VAL A 47 -2.38 31.31 18.26
N GLY A 48 -2.41 31.66 16.97
CA GLY A 48 -1.47 31.15 15.98
C GLY A 48 -1.55 31.91 14.66
N TYR A 49 -0.53 31.74 13.83
CA TYR A 49 -0.53 32.28 12.48
C TYR A 49 0.30 31.42 11.51
N ALA A 50 -0.01 31.53 10.24
CA ALA A 50 0.78 31.01 9.14
C ALA A 50 1.01 32.13 8.12
N ARG A 51 2.27 32.30 7.68
CA ARG A 51 2.64 33.21 6.62
C ARG A 51 3.00 32.44 5.37
N LEU A 52 2.55 32.91 4.22
CA LEU A 52 2.92 32.42 2.90
C LEU A 52 3.72 33.48 2.16
N PHE A 53 4.60 33.00 1.29
CA PHE A 53 5.38 33.85 0.40
C PHE A 53 5.55 33.16 -0.96
N PHE A 54 5.18 33.86 -2.04
CA PHE A 54 5.34 33.34 -3.40
C PHE A 54 6.66 33.85 -4.01
N ASN A 55 7.62 32.93 -4.17
CA ASN A 55 8.86 33.23 -4.88
C ASN A 55 8.61 33.08 -6.39
N ARG A 56 8.64 34.22 -7.12
CA ARG A 56 8.40 34.26 -8.56
C ARG A 56 9.48 33.58 -9.38
N ASP A 57 10.74 33.71 -8.96
CA ASP A 57 11.88 33.16 -9.69
C ASP A 57 11.91 31.65 -9.67
N GLU A 58 11.48 31.06 -8.56
CA GLU A 58 11.38 29.60 -8.38
C GLU A 58 10.00 29.04 -8.74
N ASN A 59 9.01 29.91 -8.97
CA ASN A 59 7.59 29.56 -9.11
C ASN A 59 7.10 28.66 -7.94
N ARG A 60 7.41 29.08 -6.69
CA ARG A 60 7.14 28.30 -5.48
C ARG A 60 6.41 29.12 -4.43
N LEU A 61 5.42 28.51 -3.80
CA LEU A 61 4.76 29.05 -2.62
C LEU A 61 5.40 28.44 -1.37
N TYR A 62 6.03 29.29 -0.58
CA TYR A 62 6.63 28.90 0.69
C TYR A 62 5.70 29.21 1.86
N VAL A 63 5.79 28.41 2.92
CA VAL A 63 5.25 28.69 4.25
C VAL A 63 6.46 28.95 5.18
N PRO A 64 7.05 30.17 5.13
CA PRO A 64 8.26 30.47 5.89
C PRO A 64 8.04 30.53 7.38
N SER A 65 6.79 30.73 7.83
CA SER A 65 6.47 30.83 9.25
C SER A 65 5.11 30.22 9.54
N MET A 66 5.05 29.30 10.51
CA MET A 66 3.82 28.85 11.12
C MET A 66 4.07 28.67 12.62
N TYR A 67 3.38 29.44 13.44
CA TYR A 67 3.55 29.46 14.88
C TYR A 67 2.20 29.34 15.59
N ILE A 68 2.22 28.67 16.73
CA ILE A 68 1.08 28.50 17.62
C ILE A 68 1.59 28.76 19.04
N LEU A 69 0.80 29.45 19.83
CA LEU A 69 1.14 29.68 21.24
C LEU A 69 1.25 28.35 21.99
N PRO A 70 2.22 28.20 22.91
CA PRO A 70 2.48 26.94 23.61
C PRO A 70 1.25 26.30 24.24
N ASP A 71 0.40 27.09 24.88
CA ASP A 71 -0.80 26.64 25.59
C ASP A 71 -1.89 26.10 24.64
N PHE A 72 -1.77 26.34 23.34
CA PHE A 72 -2.70 25.90 22.30
C PHE A 72 -2.14 24.80 21.39
N LEU A 73 -0.96 24.26 21.74
CA LEU A 73 -0.40 23.11 21.03
C LEU A 73 -1.24 21.85 21.28
N GLY A 74 -1.28 20.96 20.27
CA GLY A 74 -2.03 19.70 20.37
C GLY A 74 -3.55 19.81 20.11
N GLN A 75 -4.09 21.02 19.95
CA GLN A 75 -5.53 21.27 19.72
C GLN A 75 -5.94 21.32 18.23
N GLY A 76 -5.10 20.85 17.34
CA GLY A 76 -5.39 20.80 15.89
C GLY A 76 -5.22 22.12 15.13
N ILE A 77 -4.86 23.23 15.80
CA ILE A 77 -4.74 24.56 15.19
C ILE A 77 -3.73 24.57 14.04
N GLY A 78 -2.56 23.91 14.22
CA GLY A 78 -1.54 23.84 13.15
C GLY A 78 -2.05 23.15 11.90
N ARG A 79 -2.89 22.14 12.05
CA ARG A 79 -3.53 21.44 10.94
C ARG A 79 -4.51 22.36 10.21
N ARG A 80 -5.37 23.09 10.93
CA ARG A 80 -6.31 24.04 10.34
C ARG A 80 -5.62 25.19 9.61
N LEU A 81 -4.53 25.73 10.17
CA LEU A 81 -3.73 26.74 9.52
C LEU A 81 -3.12 26.21 8.21
N LEU A 82 -2.60 24.98 8.22
CA LEU A 82 -2.05 24.35 7.02
C LEU A 82 -3.13 24.10 5.97
N GLU A 83 -4.31 23.61 6.36
CA GLU A 83 -5.46 23.42 5.45
C GLU A 83 -5.86 24.74 4.77
N ALA A 84 -5.90 25.86 5.51
CA ALA A 84 -6.15 27.17 4.94
C ALA A 84 -5.07 27.57 3.90
N THR A 85 -3.79 27.25 4.18
CA THR A 85 -2.71 27.50 3.21
C THR A 85 -2.85 26.62 1.96
N GLU A 86 -3.33 25.39 2.09
CA GLU A 86 -3.57 24.48 0.96
C GLU A 86 -4.73 24.95 0.08
N VAL A 87 -5.82 25.42 0.69
CA VAL A 87 -6.95 26.01 -0.03
C VAL A 87 -6.47 27.23 -0.84
N TYR A 88 -5.72 28.13 -0.22
CA TYR A 88 -5.16 29.30 -0.92
C TYR A 88 -4.25 28.90 -2.09
N ALA A 89 -3.37 27.90 -1.88
CA ALA A 89 -2.52 27.41 -2.95
C ALA A 89 -3.32 26.83 -4.13
N ALA A 90 -4.39 26.09 -3.83
CA ALA A 90 -5.29 25.52 -4.85
C ALA A 90 -6.00 26.62 -5.65
N GLU A 91 -6.54 27.66 -4.99
CA GLU A 91 -7.15 28.82 -5.63
C GLU A 91 -6.18 29.55 -6.56
N LYS A 92 -4.91 29.64 -6.17
CA LYS A 92 -3.83 30.23 -6.98
C LYS A 92 -3.25 29.26 -8.02
N ARG A 93 -3.78 28.03 -8.14
CA ARG A 93 -3.30 26.96 -9.04
C ARG A 93 -1.82 26.60 -8.80
N ILE A 94 -1.39 26.64 -7.55
CA ILE A 94 -0.05 26.29 -7.14
C ILE A 94 -0.04 24.84 -6.65
N ASN A 95 0.74 24.00 -7.28
CA ASN A 95 0.71 22.54 -7.06
C ASN A 95 1.56 22.06 -5.88
N ARG A 96 2.37 22.94 -5.25
CA ARG A 96 3.24 22.55 -4.14
C ARG A 96 3.40 23.67 -3.13
N LEU A 97 3.18 23.32 -1.86
CA LEU A 97 3.58 24.15 -0.72
C LEU A 97 4.98 23.74 -0.27
N TRP A 98 5.85 24.71 -0.09
CA TRP A 98 7.23 24.49 0.35
C TRP A 98 7.44 25.00 1.77
N ILE A 99 8.24 24.26 2.54
CA ILE A 99 8.65 24.63 3.90
C ILE A 99 10.15 24.42 4.07
N GLY A 100 10.68 25.13 5.07
CA GLY A 100 11.99 24.85 5.61
C GLY A 100 11.89 24.62 7.11
N VAL A 101 12.50 23.56 7.62
CA VAL A 101 12.44 23.18 9.03
C VAL A 101 13.84 22.85 9.54
N MET A 102 14.25 23.48 10.65
CA MET A 102 15.54 23.17 11.27
C MET A 102 15.62 21.70 11.68
N VAL A 103 16.73 21.04 11.36
CA VAL A 103 16.96 19.62 11.66
C VAL A 103 16.77 19.30 13.14
N LYS A 104 17.13 20.24 14.02
CA LYS A 104 16.99 20.09 15.49
C LYS A 104 15.56 20.28 15.99
N ASN A 105 14.65 20.84 15.19
CA ASN A 105 13.23 20.98 15.55
C ASN A 105 12.46 19.68 15.24
N ARG A 106 12.70 18.64 16.07
CA ARG A 106 12.11 17.31 15.88
C ARG A 106 10.58 17.33 15.90
N GLN A 107 9.98 18.16 16.76
CA GLN A 107 8.53 18.27 16.88
C GLN A 107 7.89 18.77 15.57
N ALA A 108 8.43 19.83 14.98
CA ALA A 108 7.95 20.34 13.69
C ALA A 108 8.19 19.32 12.56
N LEU A 109 9.34 18.65 12.53
CA LEU A 109 9.62 17.62 11.53
C LEU A 109 8.62 16.46 11.58
N LEU A 110 8.27 15.99 12.79
CA LEU A 110 7.26 14.95 12.98
C LEU A 110 5.88 15.43 12.53
N PHE A 111 5.49 16.66 12.91
CA PHE A 111 4.24 17.26 12.49
C PHE A 111 4.15 17.36 10.96
N TYR A 112 5.14 17.96 10.29
CA TYR A 112 5.10 18.14 8.85
C TYR A 112 5.14 16.83 8.07
N ARG A 113 5.90 15.83 8.55
CA ARG A 113 5.84 14.47 7.97
C ARG A 113 4.45 13.85 8.12
N LYS A 114 3.84 13.97 9.32
CA LYS A 114 2.49 13.47 9.58
C LYS A 114 1.44 14.10 8.68
N VAL A 115 1.58 15.38 8.34
CA VAL A 115 0.64 16.08 7.44
C VAL A 115 1.05 16.02 5.96
N GLY A 116 2.02 15.16 5.59
CA GLY A 116 2.31 14.78 4.21
C GLY A 116 3.42 15.57 3.50
N PHE A 117 4.27 16.30 4.23
CA PHE A 117 5.46 16.92 3.64
C PHE A 117 6.57 15.89 3.41
N GLN A 118 7.21 15.99 2.24
CA GLN A 118 8.39 15.24 1.84
C GLN A 118 9.60 16.15 1.87
N PHE A 119 10.62 15.80 2.64
CA PHE A 119 11.87 16.55 2.71
C PHE A 119 12.84 16.05 1.64
N VAL A 120 13.36 16.96 0.82
CA VAL A 120 14.10 16.63 -0.40
C VAL A 120 15.55 17.08 -0.40
N ARG A 121 15.92 18.08 0.44
CA ARG A 121 17.29 18.57 0.54
C ARG A 121 17.54 19.22 1.90
N GLU A 122 18.82 19.34 2.24
CA GLU A 122 19.29 20.02 3.43
C GLU A 122 20.12 21.24 3.01
N GLU A 123 19.87 22.38 3.66
CA GLU A 123 20.53 23.66 3.37
C GLU A 123 20.97 24.33 4.67
N PRO A 124 22.06 25.11 4.64
CA PRO A 124 22.44 25.93 5.79
C PRO A 124 21.46 27.11 5.96
N PHE A 125 21.12 27.41 7.20
CA PHE A 125 20.33 28.57 7.57
C PHE A 125 21.02 29.34 8.71
N THR A 126 21.20 30.65 8.57
CA THR A 126 21.95 31.46 9.53
C THR A 126 21.01 32.38 10.31
N MET A 127 21.08 32.33 11.63
CA MET A 127 20.47 33.29 12.56
C MET A 127 21.56 34.00 13.37
N GLY A 128 21.67 35.29 13.19
CA GLY A 128 22.79 36.04 13.77
C GLY A 128 24.14 35.51 13.28
N LYS A 129 24.96 34.98 14.19
CA LYS A 129 26.25 34.35 13.86
C LYS A 129 26.19 32.82 13.81
N THR A 130 25.07 32.24 14.20
CA THR A 130 24.91 30.78 14.25
C THR A 130 24.28 30.24 12.98
N THR A 131 24.96 29.30 12.32
CA THR A 131 24.44 28.55 11.18
C THR A 131 23.97 27.17 11.61
N VAL A 132 22.78 26.77 11.20
CA VAL A 132 22.15 25.47 11.49
C VAL A 132 21.68 24.81 10.21
N SER A 133 21.55 23.50 10.23
CA SER A 133 20.98 22.74 9.11
C SER A 133 19.46 22.87 9.07
N HIS A 134 18.94 23.09 7.88
CA HIS A 134 17.55 23.31 7.54
C HIS A 134 17.11 22.29 6.49
N LEU A 135 16.10 21.50 6.78
CA LEU A 135 15.51 20.59 5.79
C LEU A 135 14.45 21.31 4.99
N ILE A 136 14.61 21.33 3.67
CA ILE A 136 13.64 21.86 2.73
C ILE A 136 12.76 20.71 2.25
N GLY A 137 11.45 20.92 2.33
CA GLY A 137 10.44 19.95 1.91
C GLY A 137 9.26 20.61 1.23
N TYR A 138 8.44 19.78 0.61
CA TYR A 138 7.19 20.25 0.00
C TYR A 138 6.05 19.26 0.25
N LYS A 139 4.82 19.77 0.17
CA LYS A 139 3.58 19.01 0.08
C LYS A 139 2.85 19.41 -1.21
N LYS A 140 2.26 18.47 -1.92
CA LYS A 140 1.39 18.79 -3.06
C LYS A 140 0.16 19.53 -2.55
N SER A 141 -0.09 20.73 -3.07
CA SER A 141 -1.32 21.49 -2.79
C SER A 141 -2.48 20.95 -3.60
N GLY A 142 -3.68 21.16 -3.13
CA GLY A 142 -4.90 20.63 -3.77
C GLY A 142 -5.28 19.21 -3.31
N ARG A 143 -4.41 18.51 -2.57
CA ARG A 143 -4.71 17.16 -2.07
C ARG A 143 -5.92 17.14 -1.13
N SER A 144 -6.07 18.15 -0.27
CA SER A 144 -7.22 18.26 0.63
C SER A 144 -8.52 18.46 -0.15
N THR A 145 -8.52 19.30 -1.17
CA THR A 145 -9.69 19.51 -2.06
C THR A 145 -10.02 18.24 -2.83
N LEU A 146 -8.99 17.57 -3.40
CA LEU A 146 -9.18 16.32 -4.12
C LEU A 146 -9.65 15.21 -3.18
N LEU A 147 -9.10 15.10 -1.97
CA LEU A 147 -9.55 14.15 -0.97
C LEU A 147 -11.01 14.36 -0.60
N ASN A 148 -11.44 15.63 -0.38
CA ASN A 148 -12.84 15.94 -0.11
C ASN A 148 -13.76 15.55 -1.27
N GLN A 149 -13.35 15.78 -2.52
CA GLN A 149 -14.09 15.36 -3.70
C GLN A 149 -14.20 13.83 -3.83
N ARG A 150 -13.17 13.11 -3.39
CA ARG A 150 -13.09 11.64 -3.42
C ARG A 150 -13.65 10.97 -2.18
N THR A 151 -14.00 11.71 -1.14
CA THR A 151 -14.54 11.17 0.11
C THR A 151 -16.08 11.09 0.00
N TYR A 152 -16.61 9.87 0.16
CA TYR A 152 -18.03 9.60 0.32
C TYR A 152 -18.46 9.86 1.76
N ALA A 153 -17.72 9.31 2.72
CA ALA A 153 -17.95 9.45 4.16
C ALA A 153 -16.60 9.34 4.91
N THR A 154 -16.60 9.70 6.18
CA THR A 154 -15.42 9.57 7.05
C THR A 154 -15.74 8.60 8.19
N PHE A 155 -14.84 7.67 8.46
CA PHE A 155 -14.93 6.73 9.57
C PHE A 155 -13.77 6.95 10.56
N ASP A 156 -14.12 7.37 11.78
CA ASP A 156 -13.18 7.56 12.90
C ASP A 156 -13.53 6.64 14.11
N GLY A 157 -14.49 5.73 13.95
CA GLY A 157 -15.06 4.87 14.99
C GLY A 157 -16.44 5.34 15.44
N GLY A 158 -17.13 4.50 16.21
CA GLY A 158 -18.44 4.84 16.79
C GLY A 158 -19.65 4.38 15.98
N GLU A 159 -19.48 4.03 14.71
CA GLU A 159 -20.50 3.43 13.85
C GLU A 159 -20.04 2.08 13.29
N SER A 160 -20.94 1.35 12.63
CA SER A 160 -20.60 0.07 11.98
C SER A 160 -19.86 0.31 10.67
N LEU A 161 -18.56 0.05 10.63
CA LEU A 161 -17.79 0.11 9.39
C LEU A 161 -18.35 -0.80 8.29
N PRO A 162 -18.74 -2.07 8.56
CA PRO A 162 -19.40 -2.91 7.57
C PRO A 162 -20.68 -2.30 7.00
N GLY A 163 -21.55 -1.75 7.85
CA GLY A 163 -22.77 -1.10 7.42
C GLY A 163 -22.50 0.05 6.46
N LEU A 164 -21.60 0.95 6.85
CA LEU A 164 -21.15 2.07 6.04
C LEU A 164 -20.53 1.62 4.70
N CYS A 165 -19.71 0.56 4.72
CA CYS A 165 -19.11 0.00 3.51
C CYS A 165 -20.15 -0.58 2.54
N LEU A 166 -21.16 -1.28 3.03
CA LEU A 166 -22.21 -1.88 2.20
C LEU A 166 -23.12 -0.81 1.58
N GLU A 167 -23.48 0.21 2.34
CA GLU A 167 -24.22 1.38 1.84
C GLU A 167 -23.40 2.10 0.76
N PHE A 168 -22.15 2.43 1.07
CA PHE A 168 -21.22 3.04 0.11
C PHE A 168 -21.09 2.24 -1.17
N LEU A 169 -20.92 0.90 -1.10
CA LEU A 169 -20.80 0.04 -2.27
C LEU A 169 -22.05 0.10 -3.15
N SER A 170 -23.23 0.11 -2.52
CA SER A 170 -24.52 0.24 -3.23
C SER A 170 -24.61 1.56 -4.01
N GLU A 171 -24.30 2.67 -3.35
CA GLU A 171 -24.31 3.99 -3.99
C GLU A 171 -23.23 4.13 -5.06
N GLN A 172 -22.02 3.62 -4.79
CA GLN A 172 -20.92 3.70 -5.73
C GLN A 172 -21.17 2.88 -7.01
N LYS A 173 -21.85 1.73 -6.93
CA LYS A 173 -22.28 0.96 -8.10
C LYS A 173 -23.27 1.72 -8.98
N LYS A 174 -24.08 2.62 -8.42
CA LYS A 174 -24.97 3.48 -9.20
C LYS A 174 -24.21 4.59 -9.92
N ALA A 175 -23.19 5.14 -9.25
CA ALA A 175 -22.46 6.31 -9.72
C ALA A 175 -21.29 5.98 -10.67
N TRP A 176 -20.65 4.82 -10.51
CA TRP A 176 -19.43 4.44 -11.24
C TRP A 176 -19.64 3.18 -12.09
N VAL A 177 -19.61 3.37 -13.40
CA VAL A 177 -19.91 2.32 -14.40
C VAL A 177 -18.96 1.11 -14.28
N ASP A 178 -17.64 1.35 -14.19
CA ASP A 178 -16.66 0.25 -14.13
C ASP A 178 -16.87 -0.65 -12.91
N LEU A 179 -17.27 -0.06 -11.77
CA LEU A 179 -17.59 -0.81 -10.56
C LEU A 179 -18.85 -1.64 -10.75
N ARG A 180 -19.92 -1.03 -11.29
CA ARG A 180 -21.19 -1.73 -11.56
C ARG A 180 -20.97 -2.91 -12.47
N GLU A 181 -20.36 -2.71 -13.65
CA GLU A 181 -20.06 -3.78 -14.60
C GLU A 181 -19.16 -4.87 -13.99
N GLY A 182 -18.24 -4.48 -13.07
CA GLY A 182 -17.42 -5.43 -12.34
C GLY A 182 -18.22 -6.40 -11.50
N TYR A 183 -19.25 -5.91 -10.84
CA TYR A 183 -20.12 -6.73 -10.00
C TYR A 183 -21.19 -7.47 -10.82
N GLU A 184 -21.71 -6.90 -11.91
CA GLU A 184 -22.60 -7.60 -12.84
C GLU A 184 -21.91 -8.83 -13.46
N LEU A 185 -20.67 -8.67 -13.93
CA LEU A 185 -19.89 -9.78 -14.48
C LEU A 185 -19.45 -10.82 -13.43
N LEU A 186 -19.47 -10.47 -12.14
CA LEU A 186 -19.24 -11.44 -11.07
C LEU A 186 -20.38 -12.45 -10.94
N GLU A 187 -21.60 -12.09 -11.34
CA GLU A 187 -22.78 -13.00 -11.34
C GLU A 187 -22.63 -14.12 -12.38
N ASP A 188 -21.87 -13.88 -13.46
CA ASP A 188 -21.62 -14.86 -14.52
C ASP A 188 -20.35 -15.72 -14.31
N VAL A 189 -19.67 -15.52 -13.17
CA VAL A 189 -18.45 -16.26 -12.84
C VAL A 189 -18.76 -17.73 -12.60
N LYS A 190 -18.03 -18.61 -13.32
CA LYS A 190 -18.14 -20.06 -13.11
C LYS A 190 -17.29 -20.48 -11.90
N GLU A 191 -17.86 -21.32 -11.04
CA GLU A 191 -17.15 -21.90 -9.91
C GLU A 191 -17.30 -23.42 -9.91
N ARG A 192 -16.27 -24.12 -9.44
CA ARG A 192 -16.31 -25.54 -9.14
C ARG A 192 -15.37 -25.89 -8.01
N ASP A 193 -15.74 -26.88 -7.22
CA ASP A 193 -14.85 -27.43 -6.20
C ASP A 193 -13.93 -28.49 -6.80
N VAL A 194 -12.66 -28.43 -6.42
CA VAL A 194 -11.63 -29.38 -6.82
C VAL A 194 -11.16 -30.11 -5.57
N PRO A 195 -11.43 -31.43 -5.47
CA PRO A 195 -10.94 -32.25 -4.38
C PRO A 195 -9.42 -32.45 -4.52
N CYS A 196 -8.70 -32.18 -3.43
CA CYS A 196 -7.28 -32.42 -3.25
C CYS A 196 -7.08 -33.52 -2.17
N ARG A 197 -5.82 -33.87 -1.87
CA ARG A 197 -5.51 -34.87 -0.82
C ARG A 197 -5.87 -34.33 0.56
N GLY A 198 -7.11 -34.59 0.97
CA GLY A 198 -7.63 -34.27 2.30
C GLY A 198 -8.14 -32.85 2.49
N PHE A 199 -8.23 -32.04 1.46
CA PHE A 199 -8.86 -30.71 1.45
C PHE A 199 -9.54 -30.45 0.11
N SER A 200 -10.26 -29.34 -0.01
CA SER A 200 -10.89 -28.91 -1.27
C SER A 200 -10.54 -27.45 -1.57
N VAL A 201 -10.45 -27.14 -2.84
CA VAL A 201 -10.22 -25.79 -3.34
C VAL A 201 -11.34 -25.44 -4.30
N ARG A 202 -11.85 -24.22 -4.19
CA ARG A 202 -12.78 -23.66 -5.17
C ARG A 202 -11.99 -23.02 -6.32
N LEU A 203 -12.18 -23.49 -7.53
CA LEU A 203 -11.75 -22.78 -8.72
C LEU A 203 -12.80 -21.75 -9.11
N GLN A 204 -12.35 -20.57 -9.50
CA GLN A 204 -13.19 -19.50 -10.01
C GLN A 204 -12.68 -19.06 -11.38
N TYR A 205 -13.49 -19.20 -12.44
CA TYR A 205 -13.21 -18.63 -13.75
C TYR A 205 -13.65 -17.16 -13.77
N ASN A 206 -12.69 -16.23 -13.75
CA ASN A 206 -12.95 -14.80 -13.72
C ASN A 206 -12.08 -14.07 -14.77
N PRO A 207 -12.58 -13.93 -16.01
CA PRO A 207 -11.80 -13.38 -17.14
C PRO A 207 -11.38 -11.91 -16.92
N ARG A 208 -12.10 -11.13 -16.12
CA ARG A 208 -11.69 -9.74 -15.80
C ARG A 208 -10.36 -9.67 -15.05
N ARG A 209 -9.98 -10.72 -14.34
CA ARG A 209 -8.72 -10.77 -13.60
C ARG A 209 -7.48 -10.95 -14.48
N ILE A 210 -7.63 -11.13 -15.80
CA ILE A 210 -6.50 -11.36 -16.71
C ILE A 210 -5.41 -10.28 -16.59
N LYS A 211 -5.80 -8.99 -16.53
CA LYS A 211 -4.85 -7.87 -16.42
C LYS A 211 -4.08 -7.91 -15.10
N SER A 212 -4.74 -8.20 -13.99
CA SER A 212 -4.10 -8.30 -12.68
C SER A 212 -3.24 -9.56 -12.55
N SER A 213 -3.67 -10.67 -13.15
CA SER A 213 -2.90 -11.93 -13.15
C SER A 213 -1.63 -11.84 -14.01
N LEU A 214 -1.65 -11.08 -15.10
CA LEU A 214 -0.50 -10.85 -15.96
C LEU A 214 0.40 -9.69 -15.53
N ALA A 215 -0.03 -8.84 -14.63
CA ALA A 215 0.78 -7.72 -14.12
C ALA A 215 2.10 -8.24 -13.54
N ASP A 216 3.21 -7.67 -13.98
CA ASP A 216 4.53 -7.99 -13.41
C ASP A 216 4.76 -7.21 -12.10
N VAL A 217 5.57 -7.79 -11.21
CA VAL A 217 5.97 -7.18 -9.94
C VAL A 217 6.76 -5.89 -10.14
N SER A 218 7.40 -5.75 -11.31
CA SER A 218 8.12 -4.53 -11.73
C SER A 218 7.20 -3.45 -12.33
N GLY A 219 5.89 -3.68 -12.41
CA GLY A 219 4.93 -2.75 -13.04
C GLY A 219 4.94 -2.78 -14.57
N LYS A 220 5.70 -3.67 -15.20
CA LYS A 220 5.71 -3.89 -16.65
C LYS A 220 4.66 -4.93 -17.02
N ASN A 221 3.88 -4.66 -18.06
CA ASN A 221 2.99 -5.68 -18.64
C ASN A 221 3.83 -6.75 -19.34
N VAL A 222 3.64 -8.00 -18.98
CA VAL A 222 4.13 -9.12 -19.80
C VAL A 222 3.12 -9.26 -20.95
N GLU A 223 3.46 -8.75 -22.14
CA GLU A 223 2.62 -8.94 -23.32
C GLU A 223 2.46 -10.44 -23.61
N PRO A 224 1.25 -10.92 -23.90
CA PRO A 224 1.07 -12.27 -24.43
C PRO A 224 1.66 -12.32 -25.84
N HIS A 225 2.74 -13.05 -26.03
CA HIS A 225 3.21 -13.38 -27.36
C HIS A 225 2.16 -14.27 -28.06
N GLY A 226 1.46 -13.69 -29.03
CA GLY A 226 0.46 -14.37 -29.84
C GLY A 226 -0.71 -13.44 -30.16
N GLN A 227 -0.65 -12.81 -31.36
CA GLN A 227 -1.77 -12.03 -31.90
C GLN A 227 -2.92 -12.97 -32.27
N GLY A 228 -3.88 -13.12 -31.36
CA GLY A 228 -5.23 -13.55 -31.69
C GLY A 228 -6.16 -12.36 -31.40
N ARG A 229 -6.69 -11.73 -32.44
CA ARG A 229 -7.80 -10.77 -32.29
C ARG A 229 -8.96 -11.49 -31.61
N TRP A 230 -9.24 -11.13 -30.38
CA TRP A 230 -10.44 -11.57 -29.69
C TRP A 230 -11.63 -10.72 -30.16
N HIS A 231 -12.53 -11.33 -30.96
CA HIS A 231 -13.88 -10.82 -31.17
C HIS A 231 -14.82 -11.61 -30.27
N PRO A 232 -15.76 -10.97 -29.54
CA PRO A 232 -16.79 -11.69 -28.81
C PRO A 232 -17.66 -12.43 -29.85
N THR A 233 -17.69 -13.76 -29.77
CA THR A 233 -18.58 -14.56 -30.57
C THR A 233 -20.01 -14.40 -30.06
N SER A 234 -20.83 -13.86 -30.94
CA SER A 234 -22.30 -13.85 -30.85
C SER A 234 -22.86 -15.26 -30.70
N SER A 235 -23.93 -15.38 -29.92
CA SER A 235 -24.78 -16.56 -29.74
C SER A 235 -25.22 -17.21 -31.07
N PRO A 236 -25.40 -18.54 -31.10
CA PRO A 236 -25.88 -19.23 -32.26
C PRO A 236 -27.41 -19.25 -32.29
N ASN A 237 -28.04 -18.39 -33.07
CA ASN A 237 -29.33 -18.71 -33.68
C ASN A 237 -29.47 -17.98 -35.01
N GLY A 238 -29.44 -18.78 -36.03
CA GLY A 238 -29.56 -18.35 -37.42
C GLY A 238 -31.01 -17.98 -37.77
N ALA A 239 -31.14 -16.89 -38.51
CA ALA A 239 -32.20 -16.73 -39.52
C ALA A 239 -31.68 -15.75 -40.58
N ASN A 240 -31.53 -16.25 -41.81
CA ASN A 240 -31.31 -15.47 -43.02
C ASN A 240 -32.44 -14.48 -43.25
N LEU A 241 -32.11 -13.26 -43.67
CA LEU A 241 -32.84 -12.51 -44.69
C LEU A 241 -32.00 -11.30 -45.19
N PRO A 242 -32.32 -10.72 -46.39
CA PRO A 242 -31.33 -10.33 -47.38
C PRO A 242 -30.92 -8.85 -47.41
N SER A 243 -29.84 -8.60 -48.13
CA SER A 243 -29.31 -7.31 -48.57
C SER A 243 -30.32 -6.32 -49.13
N ASN A 244 -30.28 -5.03 -48.66
CA ASN A 244 -30.24 -3.88 -49.61
C ASN A 244 -29.90 -2.55 -48.89
N VAL A 245 -28.86 -1.91 -49.42
CA VAL A 245 -28.65 -0.49 -49.72
C VAL A 245 -29.20 0.58 -48.75
N GLY A 246 -28.28 1.38 -48.20
CA GLY A 246 -28.62 2.68 -47.64
C GLY A 246 -27.42 3.38 -47.00
N THR A 247 -26.83 4.28 -47.73
CA THR A 247 -25.79 5.23 -47.30
C THR A 247 -26.23 6.09 -46.09
N GLY A 248 -25.44 6.08 -45.03
CA GLY A 248 -25.65 7.00 -43.93
C GLY A 248 -24.39 7.07 -43.04
N ARG A 249 -23.62 8.13 -43.20
CA ARG A 249 -22.49 8.49 -42.34
C ARG A 249 -23.00 8.73 -40.92
N SER A 250 -22.43 8.07 -39.93
CA SER A 250 -22.40 8.57 -38.57
C SER A 250 -21.04 8.23 -37.91
N ASN A 251 -20.41 9.26 -37.44
CA ASN A 251 -19.12 9.31 -36.78
C ASN A 251 -19.12 8.48 -35.48
N ALA A 252 -18.30 7.43 -35.46
CA ALA A 252 -17.83 6.84 -34.23
C ALA A 252 -16.48 7.50 -33.92
N GLY A 253 -16.49 8.42 -32.96
CA GLY A 253 -15.30 9.12 -32.50
C GLY A 253 -14.36 8.18 -31.77
N ALA A 254 -13.22 7.92 -32.38
CA ALA A 254 -12.07 7.36 -31.70
C ALA A 254 -11.52 8.40 -30.72
N PHE A 255 -11.53 8.11 -29.42
CA PHE A 255 -10.85 8.92 -28.42
C PHE A 255 -9.35 8.73 -28.56
N THR A 256 -8.71 9.64 -29.27
CA THR A 256 -7.26 9.87 -29.23
C THR A 256 -6.97 10.93 -28.18
N LEU A 257 -6.19 10.58 -27.16
CA LEU A 257 -5.63 11.54 -26.22
C LEU A 257 -4.64 12.46 -26.95
N PRO A 258 -4.65 13.78 -26.69
CA PRO A 258 -3.73 14.70 -27.35
C PRO A 258 -2.29 14.51 -26.84
N ALA A 259 -1.36 14.27 -27.76
CA ALA A 259 0.07 14.33 -27.51
C ALA A 259 0.47 15.76 -27.21
N LYS A 260 0.98 16.04 -26.00
CA LYS A 260 1.72 17.27 -25.70
C LYS A 260 3.19 17.08 -26.05
N ALA A 261 3.63 17.85 -27.01
CA ALA A 261 5.04 18.04 -27.33
C ALA A 261 5.78 18.72 -26.15
N GLY A 262 6.87 18.10 -25.69
CA GLY A 262 7.80 18.65 -24.73
C GLY A 262 9.14 17.95 -24.91
N GLY A 263 10.21 18.70 -25.07
CA GLY A 263 11.54 18.36 -25.53
C GLY A 263 12.31 17.27 -24.78
N PRO A 264 13.52 16.90 -25.21
CA PRO A 264 14.20 15.67 -24.86
C PRO A 264 14.74 15.73 -23.42
N SER A 265 14.17 14.92 -22.53
CA SER A 265 14.71 14.60 -21.23
C SER A 265 15.09 13.11 -21.22
N ALA A 266 16.24 12.84 -20.64
CA ALA A 266 16.92 11.55 -20.55
C ALA A 266 16.00 10.37 -20.26
N ALA A 267 16.28 9.23 -20.89
CA ALA A 267 15.56 7.97 -20.82
C ALA A 267 15.20 7.53 -19.39
N GLY A 268 13.99 7.88 -18.96
CA GLY A 268 13.31 7.31 -17.81
C GLY A 268 12.35 6.24 -18.31
N VAL A 269 12.48 5.06 -17.75
CA VAL A 269 11.54 3.95 -17.88
C VAL A 269 10.13 4.49 -17.68
N ASN A 270 9.20 4.27 -18.62
CA ASN A 270 7.80 4.65 -18.52
C ASN A 270 7.13 3.81 -17.40
N GLU A 271 7.25 4.27 -16.17
CA GLU A 271 6.52 3.70 -15.05
C GLU A 271 5.05 4.09 -15.17
N ARG A 272 4.17 3.09 -15.21
CA ARG A 272 2.73 3.30 -15.20
C ARG A 272 2.33 4.05 -13.92
N PRO A 273 1.55 5.15 -14.00
CA PRO A 273 1.06 5.84 -12.81
C PRO A 273 0.31 4.87 -11.87
N CYS A 274 0.60 4.94 -10.58
CA CYS A 274 -0.05 4.08 -9.58
C CYS A 274 -1.55 4.39 -9.50
N PHE A 275 -2.39 3.42 -9.79
CA PHE A 275 -3.85 3.55 -9.82
C PHE A 275 -4.50 3.68 -8.44
N LEU A 276 -3.78 3.44 -7.34
CA LEU A 276 -4.25 3.65 -5.97
C LEU A 276 -3.93 5.04 -5.43
N CYS A 277 -3.08 5.81 -6.11
CA CYS A 277 -2.83 7.19 -5.71
C CYS A 277 -4.08 8.05 -5.94
N LEU A 278 -4.41 8.89 -4.97
CA LEU A 278 -5.58 9.78 -5.00
C LEU A 278 -5.69 10.59 -6.30
N ASP A 279 -4.53 11.05 -6.82
CA ASP A 279 -4.44 11.84 -8.05
C ASP A 279 -4.73 11.04 -9.33
N HIS A 280 -4.77 9.70 -9.24
CA HIS A 280 -4.96 8.81 -10.39
C HIS A 280 -6.24 7.97 -10.28
N LEU A 281 -7.01 8.14 -9.21
CA LEU A 281 -8.33 7.50 -9.11
C LEU A 281 -9.25 8.01 -10.23
N PRO A 282 -10.06 7.14 -10.85
CA PRO A 282 -11.12 7.55 -11.77
C PRO A 282 -11.99 8.66 -11.19
N GLU A 283 -12.52 9.54 -12.04
CA GLU A 283 -13.28 10.71 -11.59
C GLU A 283 -14.49 10.33 -10.75
N ASP A 284 -15.19 9.27 -11.12
CA ASP A 284 -16.37 8.76 -10.44
C ASP A 284 -16.06 7.91 -9.20
N GLN A 285 -14.79 7.50 -9.00
CA GLN A 285 -14.41 6.68 -7.87
C GLN A 285 -14.28 7.51 -6.59
N LYS A 286 -15.13 7.22 -5.61
CA LYS A 286 -15.04 7.74 -4.25
C LYS A 286 -14.62 6.64 -3.29
N GLY A 287 -14.42 7.00 -2.02
CA GLY A 287 -14.10 6.07 -0.94
C GLY A 287 -14.49 6.59 0.43
N ILE A 288 -14.47 5.72 1.42
CA ILE A 288 -14.64 6.10 2.82
C ILE A 288 -13.26 6.47 3.38
N LEU A 289 -13.14 7.70 3.88
CA LEU A 289 -11.92 8.14 4.56
C LEU A 289 -11.84 7.44 5.92
N TYR A 290 -10.93 6.49 6.04
CA TYR A 290 -10.75 5.69 7.25
C TYR A 290 -9.61 6.25 8.09
N ARG A 291 -9.97 6.70 9.31
CA ARG A 291 -9.03 7.20 10.34
C ARG A 291 -8.03 8.22 9.79
N SER A 292 -8.46 9.06 8.85
CA SER A 292 -7.65 10.13 8.23
C SER A 292 -6.35 9.69 7.54
N GLU A 293 -6.12 8.39 7.36
CA GLU A 293 -4.88 7.83 6.77
C GLU A 293 -5.11 6.92 5.57
N TYR A 294 -6.29 6.33 5.45
CA TYR A 294 -6.62 5.39 4.38
C TYR A 294 -7.92 5.77 3.68
N LEU A 295 -8.09 5.29 2.47
CA LEU A 295 -9.34 5.40 1.71
C LEU A 295 -9.84 3.98 1.40
N ILE A 296 -11.04 3.64 1.88
CA ILE A 296 -11.70 2.36 1.56
C ILE A 296 -12.46 2.53 0.27
N LEU A 297 -12.04 1.80 -0.75
CA LEU A 297 -12.54 1.84 -2.12
C LEU A 297 -13.30 0.56 -2.46
N GLY A 298 -14.39 0.66 -3.21
CA GLY A 298 -14.98 -0.51 -3.87
C GLY A 298 -14.01 -1.08 -4.91
N ASN A 299 -13.81 -2.39 -4.92
CA ASN A 299 -12.92 -3.03 -5.88
C ASN A 299 -13.64 -3.24 -7.23
N PRO A 300 -13.18 -2.61 -8.35
CA PRO A 300 -13.85 -2.73 -9.64
C PRO A 300 -13.61 -4.07 -10.34
N MET A 301 -12.72 -4.90 -9.82
CA MET A 301 -12.48 -6.28 -10.26
C MET A 301 -12.71 -7.24 -9.09
N PRO A 302 -13.95 -7.35 -8.61
CA PRO A 302 -14.25 -8.11 -7.40
C PRO A 302 -14.04 -9.62 -7.61
N VAL A 303 -13.79 -10.31 -6.50
CA VAL A 303 -13.79 -11.79 -6.42
C VAL A 303 -15.01 -12.26 -5.63
N PHE A 304 -15.50 -11.40 -4.75
CA PHE A 304 -16.64 -11.65 -3.87
C PHE A 304 -17.68 -10.55 -4.01
N SER A 305 -18.92 -10.82 -3.60
CA SER A 305 -20.08 -9.92 -3.68
C SER A 305 -19.88 -8.56 -2.96
N SER A 306 -18.97 -8.52 -1.99
CA SER A 306 -18.53 -7.30 -1.32
C SER A 306 -17.02 -7.36 -1.16
N HIS A 307 -16.28 -6.61 -1.96
CA HIS A 307 -14.82 -6.63 -2.00
C HIS A 307 -14.28 -5.20 -2.00
N PHE A 308 -13.50 -4.87 -0.97
CA PHE A 308 -12.95 -3.53 -0.77
C PHE A 308 -11.44 -3.54 -0.81
N THR A 309 -10.88 -2.41 -1.24
CA THR A 309 -9.45 -2.11 -1.16
C THR A 309 -9.25 -0.95 -0.19
N VAL A 310 -8.44 -1.13 0.84
CA VAL A 310 -8.11 -0.12 1.84
C VAL A 310 -6.74 0.44 1.51
N SER A 311 -6.70 1.53 0.76
CA SER A 311 -5.48 2.15 0.24
C SER A 311 -4.97 3.24 1.17
N HIS A 312 -3.67 3.24 1.48
CA HIS A 312 -3.06 4.35 2.21
C HIS A 312 -3.12 5.62 1.35
N LEU A 313 -3.42 6.78 1.96
CA LEU A 313 -3.50 8.04 1.22
C LEU A 313 -2.17 8.43 0.58
N ASP A 314 -1.05 8.24 1.26
CA ASP A 314 0.28 8.46 0.70
C ASP A 314 0.75 7.26 -0.11
N HIS A 315 1.50 7.51 -1.18
CA HIS A 315 2.19 6.47 -1.92
C HIS A 315 3.34 5.91 -1.05
N ARG A 316 3.04 4.89 -0.26
CA ARG A 316 3.98 4.16 0.58
C ARG A 316 4.19 2.76 0.03
N LEU A 317 5.37 2.21 0.26
CA LEU A 317 5.70 0.85 -0.15
C LEU A 317 4.77 -0.18 0.51
N GLN A 318 4.42 -1.22 -0.23
CA GLN A 318 3.65 -2.36 0.26
C GLN A 318 4.53 -3.16 1.23
N ALA A 319 4.47 -2.83 2.52
CA ALA A 319 5.22 -3.48 3.60
C ALA A 319 4.38 -3.54 4.87
N ILE A 320 4.30 -4.72 5.50
CA ILE A 320 3.39 -4.97 6.64
C ILE A 320 3.99 -4.61 7.99
N ALA A 321 5.32 -4.66 8.14
CA ALA A 321 5.98 -4.56 9.45
C ALA A 321 5.54 -3.34 10.28
N GLU A 322 5.51 -2.17 9.64
CA GLU A 322 5.13 -0.91 10.30
C GLU A 322 3.61 -0.67 10.31
N HIS A 323 2.84 -1.52 9.60
CA HIS A 323 1.40 -1.36 9.40
C HIS A 323 0.56 -2.52 9.92
N ILE A 324 1.18 -3.46 10.65
CA ILE A 324 0.46 -4.58 11.27
C ILE A 324 -0.60 -4.09 12.26
N ASP A 325 -0.33 -3.01 12.98
CA ASP A 325 -1.28 -2.42 13.94
C ASP A 325 -2.53 -1.88 13.23
N THR A 326 -2.38 -1.36 11.99
CA THR A 326 -3.51 -0.95 11.15
C THR A 326 -4.33 -2.17 10.69
N LEU A 327 -3.67 -3.25 10.25
CA LEU A 327 -4.37 -4.49 9.87
C LEU A 327 -5.18 -5.04 11.05
N LEU A 328 -4.58 -5.11 12.25
CA LEU A 328 -5.26 -5.56 13.46
C LEU A 328 -6.41 -4.63 13.89
N GLN A 329 -6.29 -3.32 13.65
CA GLN A 329 -7.38 -2.37 13.90
C GLN A 329 -8.52 -2.51 12.89
N LEU A 330 -8.19 -2.69 11.59
CA LEU A 330 -9.19 -2.97 10.56
C LEU A 330 -10.00 -4.23 10.88
N MET A 331 -9.35 -5.28 11.41
CA MET A 331 -10.05 -6.51 11.83
C MET A 331 -11.11 -6.23 12.91
N VAL A 332 -10.81 -5.33 13.86
CA VAL A 332 -11.77 -4.92 14.91
C VAL A 332 -12.90 -4.09 14.32
N ASP A 333 -12.56 -3.08 13.51
CA ASP A 333 -13.53 -2.13 12.97
C ASP A 333 -14.48 -2.80 11.96
N PHE A 334 -14.00 -3.80 11.21
CA PHE A 334 -14.85 -4.66 10.36
C PHE A 334 -15.62 -5.73 11.15
N GLY A 335 -15.10 -6.15 12.31
CA GLY A 335 -15.75 -7.11 13.19
C GLY A 335 -15.73 -8.57 12.71
N SER A 336 -16.40 -9.45 13.46
CA SER A 336 -16.32 -10.91 13.30
C SER A 336 -16.92 -11.48 12.01
N GLY A 337 -17.70 -10.70 11.29
CA GLY A 337 -18.30 -11.09 10.00
C GLY A 337 -17.44 -10.80 8.78
N TRP A 338 -16.19 -10.29 8.98
CA TRP A 338 -15.33 -9.87 7.89
C TRP A 338 -13.91 -10.41 8.03
N THR A 339 -13.26 -10.54 6.88
CA THR A 339 -11.87 -10.95 6.75
C THR A 339 -11.07 -9.81 6.14
N VAL A 340 -9.98 -9.41 6.81
CA VAL A 340 -9.04 -8.41 6.31
C VAL A 340 -7.84 -9.12 5.69
N LEU A 341 -7.44 -8.71 4.50
CA LEU A 341 -6.50 -9.40 3.65
C LEU A 341 -5.27 -8.53 3.34
N TYR A 342 -4.09 -9.14 3.31
CA TYR A 342 -2.85 -8.51 2.89
C TYR A 342 -2.10 -9.39 1.89
N ASN A 343 -1.67 -8.78 0.79
CA ASN A 343 -0.74 -9.38 -0.16
C ASN A 343 0.62 -8.69 -0.03
N GLY A 344 1.67 -9.44 0.28
CA GLY A 344 3.03 -8.93 0.20
C GLY A 344 3.39 -8.45 -1.21
N PRO A 345 4.38 -7.57 -1.39
CA PRO A 345 4.69 -6.91 -2.66
C PRO A 345 5.01 -7.89 -3.80
N LYS A 346 5.55 -9.06 -3.47
CA LYS A 346 5.87 -10.15 -4.41
C LYS A 346 4.92 -11.36 -4.29
N CYS A 347 3.72 -11.16 -3.73
CA CYS A 347 2.77 -12.23 -3.42
C CYS A 347 1.35 -11.91 -3.92
N GLY A 348 1.22 -11.42 -5.15
CA GLY A 348 -0.08 -11.13 -5.76
C GLY A 348 -0.65 -9.74 -5.46
N ALA A 349 0.13 -8.83 -4.87
CA ALA A 349 -0.26 -7.43 -4.74
C ALA A 349 -0.41 -6.78 -6.11
N SER A 350 -1.59 -6.20 -6.41
CA SER A 350 -1.85 -5.52 -7.69
C SER A 350 -1.11 -4.18 -7.82
N ALA A 351 -0.77 -3.56 -6.68
CA ALA A 351 0.04 -2.36 -6.57
C ALA A 351 1.19 -2.62 -5.57
N PRO A 352 2.27 -3.28 -5.99
CA PRO A 352 3.33 -3.73 -5.09
C PRO A 352 4.16 -2.60 -4.47
N ASN A 353 4.02 -1.40 -4.98
CA ASN A 353 4.68 -0.18 -4.50
C ASN A 353 3.73 0.80 -3.78
N HIS A 354 2.47 0.39 -3.53
CA HIS A 354 1.51 1.23 -2.81
C HIS A 354 0.80 0.43 -1.72
N LEU A 355 1.00 0.81 -0.47
CA LEU A 355 0.43 0.15 0.70
C LEU A 355 -1.09 0.09 0.64
N HIS A 356 -1.62 -1.12 0.67
CA HIS A 356 -3.04 -1.37 0.71
C HIS A 356 -3.36 -2.69 1.40
N PHE A 357 -4.55 -2.76 1.97
CA PHE A 357 -5.21 -3.96 2.44
C PHE A 357 -6.46 -4.23 1.60
N GLN A 358 -7.08 -5.37 1.81
CA GLN A 358 -8.38 -5.67 1.25
C GLN A 358 -9.31 -6.16 2.36
N ALA A 359 -10.62 -6.09 2.13
CA ALA A 359 -11.62 -6.63 3.06
C ALA A 359 -12.77 -7.26 2.28
N CYS A 360 -13.28 -8.38 2.80
CA CYS A 360 -14.44 -9.08 2.27
C CYS A 360 -15.24 -9.72 3.41
N PRO A 361 -16.52 -10.06 3.21
CA PRO A 361 -17.27 -10.85 4.18
C PRO A 361 -16.58 -12.17 4.46
N SER A 362 -16.62 -12.64 5.70
CA SER A 362 -16.14 -13.96 6.08
C SER A 362 -17.04 -15.09 5.53
N GLY A 363 -16.51 -16.31 5.47
CA GLY A 363 -17.19 -17.48 4.92
C GLY A 363 -16.99 -17.68 3.42
N GLN A 364 -16.20 -16.83 2.77
CA GLN A 364 -15.96 -16.89 1.34
C GLN A 364 -14.85 -17.87 0.93
N MET A 365 -13.86 -18.08 1.81
CA MET A 365 -12.69 -18.89 1.50
C MET A 365 -12.72 -20.26 2.23
N PRO A 366 -12.39 -21.38 1.56
CA PRO A 366 -12.33 -22.72 2.17
C PRO A 366 -11.48 -22.79 3.43
N ILE A 367 -10.37 -22.03 3.51
CA ILE A 367 -9.50 -21.97 4.71
C ILE A 367 -10.26 -21.56 5.97
N GLU A 368 -11.31 -20.78 5.86
CA GLU A 368 -12.09 -20.30 7.01
C GLU A 368 -12.83 -21.44 7.72
N LYS A 369 -13.23 -22.49 6.98
CA LYS A 369 -13.79 -23.70 7.56
C LYS A 369 -12.73 -24.45 8.37
N GLU A 370 -11.55 -24.64 7.80
CA GLU A 370 -10.43 -25.33 8.46
C GLU A 370 -10.01 -24.60 9.75
N ILE A 371 -9.99 -23.25 9.72
CA ILE A 371 -9.69 -22.42 10.89
C ILE A 371 -10.76 -22.57 11.98
N ARG A 372 -12.02 -22.71 11.60
CA ARG A 372 -13.14 -22.84 12.55
C ARG A 372 -13.16 -24.20 13.22
N GLU A 373 -12.83 -25.25 12.47
CA GLU A 373 -12.83 -26.61 12.95
C GLU A 373 -11.59 -27.00 13.76
N GLU A 374 -10.47 -26.29 13.58
CA GLU A 374 -9.18 -26.41 14.29
C GLU A 374 -8.55 -27.83 14.30
N ARG A 375 -9.14 -28.78 13.53
CA ARG A 375 -8.75 -30.20 13.53
C ARG A 375 -7.30 -30.45 13.07
N ARG A 376 -6.72 -29.50 12.34
CA ARG A 376 -5.40 -29.61 11.72
C ARG A 376 -4.35 -28.75 12.40
N PHE A 377 -4.72 -28.16 13.55
CA PHE A 377 -3.83 -27.27 14.28
C PHE A 377 -2.82 -28.09 15.09
N THR A 378 -1.56 -27.75 14.91
CA THR A 378 -0.45 -28.22 15.76
C THR A 378 0.13 -26.99 16.46
N LEU A 379 0.05 -26.95 17.78
CA LEU A 379 0.65 -25.89 18.58
C LEU A 379 2.18 -26.03 18.49
N MET A 380 2.84 -25.00 17.99
CA MET A 380 4.29 -24.94 17.87
C MET A 380 4.94 -24.29 19.09
N THR A 381 4.41 -23.15 19.53
CA THR A 381 4.91 -22.42 20.70
C THR A 381 3.90 -21.38 21.18
N GLN A 382 4.14 -20.84 22.37
CA GLN A 382 3.41 -19.70 22.91
C GLN A 382 4.39 -18.63 23.34
N VAL A 383 4.14 -17.38 22.93
CA VAL A 383 5.00 -16.24 23.21
C VAL A 383 4.13 -15.05 23.63
N GLU A 384 4.38 -14.49 24.82
CA GLU A 384 3.63 -13.36 25.38
C GLU A 384 2.10 -13.51 25.32
N GLY A 385 1.60 -14.71 25.60
CA GLY A 385 0.17 -15.03 25.53
C GLY A 385 -0.38 -15.31 24.13
N VAL A 386 0.43 -15.13 23.07
CA VAL A 386 0.06 -15.44 21.71
C VAL A 386 0.43 -16.88 21.37
N LEU A 387 -0.52 -17.64 20.87
CA LEU A 387 -0.36 -19.02 20.43
C LEU A 387 0.03 -19.04 18.96
N LEU A 388 1.06 -19.81 18.63
CA LEU A 388 1.50 -20.06 17.26
C LEU A 388 1.18 -21.49 16.87
N TYR A 389 0.36 -21.65 15.85
CA TYR A 389 0.01 -22.95 15.31
C TYR A 389 0.51 -23.12 13.89
N ARG A 390 0.83 -24.35 13.54
CA ARG A 390 0.97 -24.81 12.15
C ARG A 390 -0.28 -25.57 11.74
N VAL A 391 -0.77 -25.36 10.52
CA VAL A 391 -1.95 -26.08 10.00
C VAL A 391 -1.50 -27.04 8.90
N GLY A 392 -1.60 -28.33 9.16
CA GLY A 392 -1.11 -29.38 8.26
C GLY A 392 -2.14 -29.82 7.23
N GLY A 393 -1.67 -30.53 6.18
CA GLY A 393 -2.53 -31.26 5.24
C GLY A 393 -3.38 -30.40 4.30
N LEU A 394 -2.93 -29.17 3.97
CA LEU A 394 -3.62 -28.24 3.07
C LEU A 394 -2.88 -28.00 1.74
N GLY A 395 -1.89 -28.84 1.41
CA GLY A 395 -1.07 -28.70 0.20
C GLY A 395 -0.16 -27.47 0.16
N ARG A 396 -0.19 -26.65 1.21
CA ARG A 396 0.58 -25.41 1.36
C ARG A 396 0.91 -25.15 2.82
N GLU A 397 1.93 -24.37 3.06
CA GLU A 397 2.31 -23.98 4.42
C GLU A 397 1.36 -22.91 4.97
N VAL A 398 0.86 -23.12 6.18
CA VAL A 398 -0.07 -22.23 6.86
C VAL A 398 0.32 -22.11 8.32
N MET A 399 0.53 -20.88 8.76
CA MET A 399 0.79 -20.50 10.14
C MET A 399 -0.35 -19.68 10.70
N ILE A 400 -0.66 -19.87 11.98
CA ILE A 400 -1.65 -19.05 12.69
C ILE A 400 -1.01 -18.43 13.93
N LEU A 401 -1.20 -17.12 14.09
CA LEU A 401 -0.97 -16.42 15.34
C LEU A 401 -2.33 -16.07 15.94
N GLU A 402 -2.56 -16.49 17.18
CA GLU A 402 -3.81 -16.22 17.90
C GLU A 402 -3.53 -15.65 19.29
N GLY A 403 -4.24 -14.57 19.64
CA GLY A 403 -4.15 -13.96 20.97
C GLY A 403 -5.34 -13.05 21.25
N ASP A 404 -5.49 -12.71 22.51
CA ASP A 404 -6.55 -11.82 23.04
C ASP A 404 -6.09 -10.35 23.20
N ASN A 405 -4.81 -10.12 23.06
CA ASN A 405 -4.20 -8.78 23.15
C ASN A 405 -3.63 -8.35 21.80
N ARG A 406 -4.19 -7.27 21.23
CA ARG A 406 -3.78 -6.73 19.94
C ARG A 406 -2.29 -6.38 19.86
N MET A 407 -1.77 -5.72 20.91
CA MET A 407 -0.36 -5.30 20.95
C MET A 407 0.58 -6.50 21.03
N ALA A 408 0.22 -7.53 21.82
CA ALA A 408 0.99 -8.77 21.89
C ALA A 408 1.01 -9.49 20.53
N VAL A 409 -0.14 -9.63 19.86
CA VAL A 409 -0.22 -10.24 18.53
C VAL A 409 0.64 -9.48 17.52
N GLY A 410 0.57 -8.14 17.49
CA GLY A 410 1.40 -7.30 16.64
C GLY A 410 2.89 -7.43 16.94
N GLY A 411 3.26 -7.46 18.23
CA GLY A 411 4.66 -7.64 18.67
C GLY A 411 5.23 -9.00 18.30
N VAL A 412 4.46 -10.06 18.53
CA VAL A 412 4.87 -11.43 18.17
C VAL A 412 4.96 -11.60 16.65
N PHE A 413 4.02 -11.01 15.89
CA PHE A 413 4.12 -10.98 14.44
C PHE A 413 5.42 -10.31 13.94
N LYS A 414 5.76 -9.13 14.47
CA LYS A 414 7.01 -8.42 14.10
C LYS A 414 8.25 -9.26 14.43
N ARG A 415 8.23 -9.99 15.55
CA ARG A 415 9.32 -10.94 15.90
C ARG A 415 9.40 -12.10 14.94
N TYR A 416 8.26 -12.72 14.60
CA TYR A 416 8.20 -13.80 13.61
C TYR A 416 8.76 -13.34 12.27
N LEU A 417 8.31 -12.16 11.79
CA LEU A 417 8.80 -11.57 10.55
C LEU A 417 10.32 -11.35 10.58
N GLY A 418 10.86 -10.84 11.70
CA GLY A 418 12.30 -10.65 11.89
C GLY A 418 13.10 -11.97 11.95
N ALA A 419 12.53 -13.00 12.56
CA ALA A 419 13.14 -14.35 12.61
C ALA A 419 13.14 -15.00 11.23
N LEU A 420 12.01 -14.94 10.52
CA LEU A 420 11.87 -15.44 9.16
C LEU A 420 12.89 -14.77 8.20
N LYS A 421 13.05 -13.44 8.31
CA LYS A 421 14.06 -12.68 7.57
C LYS A 421 15.47 -13.23 7.80
N LYS A 422 15.84 -13.51 9.04
CA LYS A 422 17.17 -14.03 9.40
C LYS A 422 17.39 -15.42 8.82
N VAL A 423 16.41 -16.31 8.98
CA VAL A 423 16.52 -17.69 8.48
C VAL A 423 16.65 -17.71 6.96
N LEU A 424 15.95 -16.83 6.24
CA LEU A 424 16.04 -16.71 4.78
C LEU A 424 17.36 -16.09 4.31
N LEU A 425 18.06 -15.32 5.14
CA LEU A 425 19.38 -14.75 4.83
C LEU A 425 20.53 -15.74 5.07
N ILE A 426 20.33 -16.78 5.88
CA ILE A 426 21.33 -17.82 6.15
C ILE A 426 21.17 -18.91 5.08
N PRO A 427 22.17 -19.10 4.17
CA PRO A 427 22.12 -20.22 3.23
C PRO A 427 21.99 -21.55 4.00
N ALA A 428 21.12 -22.44 3.52
CA ALA A 428 21.13 -23.81 4.03
C ALA A 428 22.53 -24.41 3.88
N ALA A 429 23.00 -25.13 4.89
CA ALA A 429 24.32 -25.76 4.84
C ALA A 429 24.44 -26.62 3.57
N GLY A 430 25.36 -26.26 2.65
CA GLY A 430 25.51 -26.90 1.34
C GLY A 430 24.87 -26.15 0.14
N TYR A 431 24.21 -25.03 0.34
CA TYR A 431 23.66 -24.22 -0.75
C TYR A 431 24.69 -23.16 -1.20
N HIS A 432 25.25 -23.33 -2.41
CA HIS A 432 26.21 -22.39 -3.03
C HIS A 432 25.54 -21.42 -4.04
N GLY A 433 24.20 -21.30 -4.04
CA GLY A 433 23.45 -20.40 -4.90
C GLY A 433 22.98 -19.11 -4.19
N PRO A 434 22.49 -18.11 -4.92
CA PRO A 434 21.85 -16.93 -4.31
C PRO A 434 20.61 -17.35 -3.52
N PRO A 435 20.28 -16.64 -2.41
CA PRO A 435 19.11 -16.97 -1.58
C PRO A 435 17.84 -17.13 -2.44
N PRO A 436 16.91 -18.05 -2.11
CA PRO A 436 15.75 -18.41 -2.93
C PRO A 436 14.88 -17.23 -3.37
N TRP A 437 14.92 -16.12 -2.64
CA TRP A 437 14.15 -14.91 -2.93
C TRP A 437 14.85 -13.91 -3.86
N ARG A 438 16.15 -14.12 -4.21
CA ARG A 438 16.88 -13.24 -5.15
C ARG A 438 16.66 -13.59 -6.63
N ASN A 439 16.06 -14.72 -6.94
CA ASN A 439 15.90 -15.18 -8.31
C ASN A 439 14.55 -14.78 -8.93
N ALA A 440 14.30 -13.48 -9.07
CA ALA A 440 13.30 -13.02 -10.03
C ALA A 440 13.54 -11.56 -10.39
N SER A 441 14.51 -11.30 -11.20
CA SER A 441 14.72 -10.10 -12.01
C SER A 441 16.11 -9.49 -11.81
N SER A 442 17.07 -10.00 -12.54
CA SER A 442 18.04 -9.22 -13.31
C SER A 442 19.00 -10.20 -13.99
N CYS A 443 18.59 -10.74 -15.11
CA CYS A 443 19.52 -11.20 -16.11
C CYS A 443 20.09 -9.96 -16.83
N GLY A 444 20.84 -9.15 -16.10
CA GLY A 444 21.74 -8.16 -16.62
C GLY A 444 23.04 -8.86 -16.96
N ARG A 445 23.23 -9.32 -18.19
CA ARG A 445 24.55 -9.67 -18.70
C ARG A 445 25.45 -8.44 -18.53
N PRO A 446 26.69 -8.57 -18.01
CA PRO A 446 27.63 -7.47 -18.04
C PRO A 446 27.90 -7.10 -19.50
N VAL A 447 27.66 -5.84 -19.85
CA VAL A 447 28.04 -5.30 -21.15
C VAL A 447 29.56 -5.08 -21.08
N PRO A 448 30.38 -5.67 -21.98
CA PRO A 448 31.81 -5.39 -22.00
C PRO A 448 32.02 -3.93 -22.45
N THR A 449 32.89 -3.22 -21.74
CA THR A 449 33.43 -1.96 -22.22
C THR A 449 34.33 -2.19 -23.43
N LEU A 450 34.39 -1.20 -24.34
CA LEU A 450 35.09 -1.28 -25.63
C LEU A 450 36.62 -1.58 -25.57
N ASP A 451 37.18 -1.74 -24.39
CA ASP A 451 38.60 -1.97 -24.15
C ASP A 451 38.94 -3.24 -23.33
N GLY A 452 37.96 -4.10 -23.06
CA GLY A 452 38.19 -5.46 -22.55
C GLY A 452 38.78 -5.55 -21.14
N ARG A 453 38.71 -4.50 -20.30
CA ARG A 453 39.28 -4.51 -18.95
C ARG A 453 38.18 -4.48 -17.88
N PHE A 454 38.29 -5.36 -16.87
CA PHE A 454 37.46 -5.35 -15.68
C PHE A 454 37.88 -4.19 -14.76
N ALA A 455 36.96 -3.33 -14.39
CA ALA A 455 37.21 -2.29 -13.39
C ALA A 455 37.31 -2.91 -11.98
N PRO A 456 38.29 -2.54 -11.13
CA PRO A 456 38.41 -3.06 -9.78
C PRO A 456 37.32 -2.48 -8.87
N HIS A 457 36.74 -3.31 -8.01
CA HIS A 457 35.78 -2.94 -6.97
C HIS A 457 36.35 -1.84 -6.07
N GLY A 458 35.80 -0.65 -6.18
CA GLY A 458 36.07 0.45 -5.25
C GLY A 458 35.55 0.11 -3.84
N ARG A 459 36.46 0.17 -2.85
CA ARG A 459 36.12 0.08 -1.42
C ARG A 459 35.13 1.19 -1.06
N ARG A 460 33.94 0.83 -0.65
CA ARG A 460 33.04 1.75 0.05
C ARG A 460 33.53 1.91 1.48
N THR A 461 34.04 3.08 1.80
CA THR A 461 34.28 3.54 3.17
C THR A 461 32.93 3.69 3.89
N GLY A 462 32.91 3.18 5.14
CA GLY A 462 31.72 3.12 5.97
C GLY A 462 31.11 4.49 6.25
N GLY A 463 29.80 4.54 6.10
CA GLY A 463 28.94 5.55 6.66
C GLY A 463 27.71 4.84 7.23
N ASN A 464 27.62 4.76 8.57
CA ASN A 464 26.42 4.29 9.28
C ASN A 464 25.26 5.27 9.04
N GLY A 465 24.59 5.12 7.93
CA GLY A 465 23.29 5.73 7.67
C GLY A 465 22.20 4.73 8.04
N LEU A 466 21.68 4.79 9.25
CA LEU A 466 20.42 4.17 9.64
C LEU A 466 19.30 4.80 8.81
N PHE A 467 18.93 4.18 7.69
CA PHE A 467 17.65 4.42 7.05
C PHE A 467 16.58 3.64 7.84
N PRO A 468 15.55 4.33 8.41
CA PRO A 468 14.57 3.66 9.26
C PRO A 468 13.53 2.83 8.50
N TRP A 469 13.66 2.60 7.21
CA TRP A 469 12.64 1.94 6.39
C TRP A 469 13.27 0.87 5.51
N GLY A 470 12.92 -0.39 5.80
CA GLY A 470 13.31 -1.52 4.96
C GLY A 470 12.83 -1.32 3.50
N SER A 471 13.64 -1.69 2.52
CA SER A 471 13.23 -1.73 1.12
C SER A 471 12.19 -2.85 0.91
N ILE A 472 11.38 -2.76 -0.16
CA ILE A 472 10.44 -3.84 -0.56
C ILE A 472 11.15 -5.18 -0.65
N ASP A 473 12.40 -5.18 -1.11
CA ASP A 473 13.24 -6.37 -1.26
C ASP A 473 13.61 -7.04 0.07
N GLU A 474 13.38 -6.38 1.21
CA GLU A 474 13.69 -6.91 2.53
C GLU A 474 12.51 -7.59 3.23
N GLU A 475 11.25 -7.43 2.78
CA GLU A 475 10.11 -8.12 3.37
C GLU A 475 10.05 -9.58 2.89
N PRO A 476 10.00 -10.58 3.80
CA PRO A 476 9.75 -11.96 3.45
C PRO A 476 8.43 -12.12 2.71
N MET A 477 8.43 -12.96 1.67
CA MET A 477 7.23 -13.19 0.87
C MET A 477 6.15 -13.86 1.71
N MET A 478 4.97 -13.24 1.79
CA MET A 478 3.81 -13.82 2.49
C MET A 478 2.48 -13.21 2.06
N ASN A 479 1.40 -13.95 2.33
CA ASN A 479 0.03 -13.44 2.31
C ASN A 479 -0.56 -13.59 3.72
N ILE A 480 -1.49 -12.72 4.12
CA ILE A 480 -2.11 -12.74 5.45
C ILE A 480 -3.61 -12.58 5.31
N ALA A 481 -4.37 -13.45 5.99
CA ALA A 481 -5.79 -13.28 6.23
C ALA A 481 -6.03 -13.07 7.73
N GLY A 482 -6.66 -11.96 8.09
CA GLY A 482 -6.92 -11.56 9.47
C GLY A 482 -8.39 -11.75 9.83
N PHE A 483 -8.63 -12.41 10.96
CA PHE A 483 -9.95 -12.69 11.52
C PHE A 483 -10.05 -12.17 12.94
N TYR A 484 -11.12 -11.46 13.24
CA TYR A 484 -11.44 -11.01 14.58
C TYR A 484 -12.68 -11.76 15.08
N LYS A 485 -12.62 -12.26 16.31
CA LYS A 485 -13.74 -12.91 16.95
C LYS A 485 -14.06 -12.19 18.25
N GLU A 486 -15.31 -11.82 18.38
CA GLU A 486 -15.86 -11.30 19.62
C GLU A 486 -16.78 -12.40 20.22
N GLY A 487 -16.41 -12.88 21.40
CA GLY A 487 -17.15 -13.91 22.11
C GLY A 487 -18.24 -13.34 23.03
N LYS A 488 -19.08 -14.21 23.61
CA LYS A 488 -19.98 -13.83 24.69
C LYS A 488 -19.14 -13.51 25.95
N GLY A 489 -19.23 -12.27 26.46
CA GLY A 489 -18.35 -11.74 27.48
C GLY A 489 -17.23 -10.90 26.86
N GLU A 490 -16.16 -10.65 27.60
CA GLU A 490 -15.01 -9.85 27.13
C GLU A 490 -13.98 -10.63 26.29
N GLU A 491 -14.28 -11.85 25.86
CA GLU A 491 -13.36 -12.65 25.06
C GLU A 491 -13.23 -12.09 23.64
N ARG A 492 -12.12 -11.42 23.39
CA ARG A 492 -11.72 -10.90 22.08
C ARG A 492 -10.54 -11.69 21.58
N LYS A 493 -10.58 -12.13 20.32
CA LYS A 493 -9.46 -12.86 19.71
C LYS A 493 -9.11 -12.32 18.35
N TRP A 494 -7.83 -12.02 18.16
CA TRP A 494 -7.22 -11.75 16.88
C TRP A 494 -6.55 -13.02 16.37
N ARG A 495 -6.86 -13.40 15.15
CA ARG A 495 -6.26 -14.57 14.48
C ARG A 495 -5.71 -14.14 13.14
N LEU A 496 -4.38 -14.22 12.99
CA LEU A 496 -3.68 -13.97 11.74
C LEU A 496 -3.33 -15.31 11.11
N VAL A 497 -3.85 -15.57 9.93
CA VAL A 497 -3.51 -16.73 9.09
C VAL A 497 -2.47 -16.27 8.08
N ILE A 498 -1.27 -16.78 8.20
CA ILE A 498 -0.11 -16.39 7.41
C ILE A 498 0.21 -17.54 6.46
N PHE A 499 0.38 -17.20 5.18
CA PHE A 499 0.85 -18.10 4.14
C PHE A 499 2.27 -17.68 3.76
N PRO A 500 3.32 -18.31 4.32
CA PRO A 500 4.71 -18.02 3.94
C PRO A 500 4.97 -18.48 2.51
N ARG A 501 5.63 -17.64 1.72
CA ARG A 501 5.82 -17.85 0.29
C ARG A 501 7.29 -17.86 -0.08
N ARG A 502 7.63 -18.63 -1.13
CA ARG A 502 8.97 -18.63 -1.75
C ARG A 502 8.97 -18.14 -3.19
N LYS A 503 7.84 -18.25 -3.89
CA LYS A 503 7.67 -17.81 -5.27
C LYS A 503 6.41 -16.97 -5.42
N HIS A 504 6.45 -15.98 -6.31
CA HIS A 504 5.25 -15.23 -6.70
C HIS A 504 4.28 -16.10 -7.51
N ARG A 505 4.80 -16.83 -8.50
CA ARG A 505 4.04 -17.61 -9.47
C ARG A 505 4.63 -19.00 -9.63
N PRO A 506 3.81 -20.02 -9.95
CA PRO A 506 4.32 -21.36 -10.27
C PRO A 506 5.04 -21.37 -11.60
N ASP A 507 5.89 -22.37 -11.83
CA ASP A 507 6.65 -22.51 -13.08
C ASP A 507 5.74 -22.66 -14.30
N ALA A 508 4.55 -23.27 -14.12
CA ALA A 508 3.53 -23.38 -15.16
C ALA A 508 3.07 -22.03 -15.73
N PHE A 509 3.16 -20.94 -14.96
CA PHE A 509 2.84 -19.60 -15.43
C PHE A 509 3.77 -19.11 -16.56
N PHE A 510 5.02 -19.54 -16.54
CA PHE A 510 6.07 -19.10 -17.48
C PHE A 510 6.23 -20.02 -18.69
N ARG A 511 5.45 -21.08 -18.78
CA ARG A 511 5.43 -21.97 -19.96
C ARG A 511 4.79 -21.26 -21.15
N GLU A 512 5.00 -21.81 -22.34
CA GLU A 512 4.43 -21.27 -23.58
C GLU A 512 3.26 -22.14 -24.06
N GLY A 513 2.42 -21.56 -24.91
CA GLY A 513 1.29 -22.24 -25.54
C GLY A 513 0.30 -22.83 -24.54
N ASP A 514 -0.19 -24.03 -24.86
CA ASP A 514 -1.20 -24.72 -24.04
C ASP A 514 -0.69 -25.23 -22.69
N ALA A 515 0.61 -25.38 -22.54
CA ALA A 515 1.23 -25.76 -21.26
C ALA A 515 1.26 -24.61 -20.23
N ARG A 516 0.97 -23.38 -20.65
CA ARG A 516 0.91 -22.22 -19.77
C ARG A 516 -0.37 -22.25 -18.93
N VAL A 517 -0.23 -22.03 -17.62
CA VAL A 517 -1.35 -21.87 -16.68
C VAL A 517 -1.30 -20.46 -16.10
N VAL A 518 -2.30 -19.65 -16.37
CA VAL A 518 -2.35 -18.24 -15.93
C VAL A 518 -2.93 -18.16 -14.53
N VAL A 519 -2.10 -18.47 -13.54
CA VAL A 519 -2.42 -18.37 -12.10
C VAL A 519 -1.34 -17.56 -11.40
N SER A 520 -1.74 -16.52 -10.66
CA SER A 520 -0.84 -15.65 -9.90
C SER A 520 -1.32 -15.55 -8.46
N PRO A 521 -1.02 -16.57 -7.61
CA PRO A 521 -1.67 -16.73 -6.32
C PRO A 521 -1.42 -15.55 -5.36
N GLY A 522 -2.52 -14.91 -4.94
CA GLY A 522 -2.59 -13.96 -3.84
C GLY A 522 -3.23 -14.59 -2.60
N VAL A 523 -3.59 -13.77 -1.62
CA VAL A 523 -4.16 -14.22 -0.35
C VAL A 523 -5.47 -15.01 -0.51
N ILE A 524 -6.32 -14.61 -1.45
CA ILE A 524 -7.59 -15.28 -1.76
C ILE A 524 -7.32 -16.67 -2.33
N ASP A 525 -6.36 -16.77 -3.25
CA ASP A 525 -5.95 -18.05 -3.83
C ASP A 525 -5.34 -18.96 -2.76
N MET A 526 -4.47 -18.43 -1.92
CA MET A 526 -3.89 -19.16 -0.78
C MET A 526 -4.95 -19.52 0.26
N GLY A 527 -6.03 -18.74 0.35
CA GLY A 527 -7.22 -19.03 1.17
C GLY A 527 -8.10 -20.15 0.62
N GLY A 528 -7.84 -20.62 -0.60
CA GLY A 528 -8.53 -21.75 -1.22
C GLY A 528 -9.58 -21.38 -2.27
N VAL A 529 -9.62 -20.13 -2.76
CA VAL A 529 -10.37 -19.73 -3.95
C VAL A 529 -9.36 -19.39 -5.03
N LEU A 530 -9.01 -20.40 -5.85
CA LEU A 530 -8.00 -20.24 -6.90
C LEU A 530 -8.64 -19.63 -8.15
N ILE A 531 -8.15 -18.46 -8.55
CA ILE A 531 -8.70 -17.64 -9.63
C ILE A 531 -7.97 -17.94 -10.93
N THR A 532 -8.72 -18.36 -11.94
CA THR A 532 -8.23 -18.57 -13.29
C THR A 532 -8.91 -17.59 -14.25
N PRO A 533 -8.17 -16.69 -14.92
CA PRO A 533 -8.75 -15.77 -15.88
C PRO A 533 -8.91 -16.37 -17.28
N VAL A 534 -8.45 -17.60 -17.50
CA VAL A 534 -8.50 -18.32 -18.78
C VAL A 534 -9.36 -19.57 -18.64
N GLU A 535 -10.34 -19.76 -19.51
CA GLU A 535 -11.33 -20.84 -19.41
C GLU A 535 -10.68 -22.23 -19.48
N LYS A 536 -9.70 -22.43 -20.39
CA LYS A 536 -8.98 -23.70 -20.49
C LYS A 536 -8.32 -24.09 -19.15
N ASP A 537 -7.76 -23.14 -18.42
CA ASP A 537 -7.12 -23.41 -17.13
C ASP A 537 -8.16 -23.80 -16.07
N PHE A 538 -9.33 -23.14 -16.11
CA PHE A 538 -10.46 -23.51 -15.26
C PHE A 538 -10.93 -24.94 -15.50
N GLU A 539 -10.99 -25.40 -16.73
CA GLU A 539 -11.42 -26.76 -17.09
C GLU A 539 -10.35 -27.80 -16.77
N TRP A 540 -9.09 -27.47 -17.01
CA TRP A 540 -7.97 -28.42 -16.93
C TRP A 540 -7.44 -28.65 -15.50
N LEU A 541 -7.45 -27.65 -14.64
CA LEU A 541 -6.84 -27.76 -13.31
C LEU A 541 -7.58 -28.79 -12.44
N ASP A 542 -6.89 -29.87 -12.10
CA ASP A 542 -7.34 -30.90 -11.15
C ASP A 542 -6.66 -30.73 -9.78
N GLY A 543 -6.96 -31.63 -8.85
CA GLY A 543 -6.41 -31.60 -7.50
C GLY A 543 -4.89 -31.74 -7.46
N ALA A 544 -4.30 -32.54 -8.35
CA ALA A 544 -2.85 -32.73 -8.40
C ALA A 544 -2.15 -31.48 -8.92
N ALA A 545 -2.71 -30.83 -9.94
CA ALA A 545 -2.19 -29.56 -10.47
C ALA A 545 -2.28 -28.44 -9.44
N VAL A 546 -3.39 -28.34 -8.70
CA VAL A 546 -3.57 -27.35 -7.62
C VAL A 546 -2.57 -27.59 -6.49
N GLU A 547 -2.38 -28.83 -6.04
CA GLU A 547 -1.37 -29.18 -5.03
C GLU A 547 0.05 -28.82 -5.50
N GLY A 548 0.36 -29.09 -6.78
CA GLY A 548 1.63 -28.70 -7.39
C GLY A 548 1.85 -27.20 -7.36
N ILE A 549 0.84 -26.40 -7.74
CA ILE A 549 0.88 -24.93 -7.69
C ILE A 549 1.15 -24.45 -6.25
N TYR A 550 0.40 -24.97 -5.26
CA TYR A 550 0.58 -24.59 -3.87
C TYR A 550 1.95 -24.97 -3.32
N GLY A 551 2.41 -26.19 -3.59
CA GLY A 551 3.73 -26.66 -3.18
C GLY A 551 4.89 -25.83 -3.77
N GLU A 552 4.75 -25.41 -5.03
CA GLU A 552 5.78 -24.59 -5.66
C GLU A 552 5.86 -23.17 -5.09
N VAL A 553 4.74 -22.56 -4.73
CA VAL A 553 4.72 -21.17 -4.28
C VAL A 553 4.89 -21.00 -2.77
N SER A 554 4.64 -22.06 -1.99
CA SER A 554 4.78 -22.05 -0.53
C SER A 554 6.24 -22.19 -0.10
N LEU A 555 6.57 -21.60 1.03
CA LEU A 555 7.86 -21.84 1.70
C LEU A 555 7.88 -23.25 2.28
N GLU A 556 9.08 -23.85 2.37
CA GLU A 556 9.26 -25.16 3.00
C GLU A 556 8.97 -25.10 4.51
N GLY A 557 8.27 -26.12 5.03
CA GLY A 557 7.91 -26.19 6.44
C GLY A 557 9.08 -26.16 7.40
N GLU A 558 10.21 -26.81 7.04
CA GLU A 558 11.45 -26.76 7.80
C GLU A 558 11.99 -25.34 7.99
N THR A 559 11.88 -24.48 6.96
CA THR A 559 12.28 -23.07 7.05
C THR A 559 11.39 -22.29 8.01
N VAL A 560 10.10 -22.60 8.03
CA VAL A 560 9.12 -22.00 8.95
C VAL A 560 9.39 -22.45 10.40
N GLU A 561 9.66 -23.74 10.63
CA GLU A 561 10.01 -24.27 11.94
C GLU A 561 11.28 -23.60 12.48
N ARG A 562 12.33 -23.50 11.68
CA ARG A 562 13.56 -22.78 12.05
C ARG A 562 13.31 -21.31 12.42
N ALA A 563 12.36 -20.64 11.75
CA ALA A 563 11.99 -19.27 12.09
C ALA A 563 11.27 -19.18 13.44
N ILE A 564 10.42 -20.16 13.77
CA ILE A 564 9.73 -20.24 15.06
C ILE A 564 10.75 -20.49 16.19
N ASP A 565 11.68 -21.43 16.00
CA ASP A 565 12.73 -21.74 16.96
C ASP A 565 13.63 -20.52 17.23
N ALA A 566 14.08 -19.84 16.16
CA ALA A 566 14.89 -18.62 16.28
C ALA A 566 14.15 -17.44 16.95
N MET A 567 12.82 -17.46 16.95
CA MET A 567 12.00 -16.49 17.70
C MET A 567 11.89 -16.87 19.18
N ALA A 568 11.75 -18.18 19.50
CA ALA A 568 11.59 -18.70 20.84
C ALA A 568 12.86 -18.56 21.70
N GLU A 569 14.04 -18.79 21.12
CA GLU A 569 15.35 -18.71 21.80
C GLU A 569 15.66 -17.32 22.40
N ARG A 570 15.05 -16.25 21.90
CA ARG A 570 15.22 -14.88 22.43
C ARG A 570 14.30 -14.51 23.58
N GLY A 571 13.37 -15.39 23.95
CA GLY A 571 12.41 -15.18 25.04
C GLY A 571 12.91 -15.61 26.42
N GLN A 572 14.07 -16.27 26.51
CA GLN A 572 14.69 -16.60 27.80
C GLN A 572 15.58 -15.44 28.26
N PRO A 573 15.30 -14.83 29.44
CA PRO A 573 16.25 -13.92 30.04
C PRO A 573 17.53 -14.69 30.34
N THR A 574 18.66 -14.25 29.79
CA THR A 574 19.97 -14.72 30.21
C THR A 574 20.18 -14.26 31.67
N TYR A 575 19.84 -15.11 32.61
CA TYR A 575 20.35 -15.01 33.96
C TYR A 575 21.83 -15.43 33.90
N ALA A 576 22.72 -14.45 33.89
CA ALA A 576 24.14 -14.59 34.22
C ALA A 576 24.39 -13.90 35.54
#